data_bd9258ad5592b90582a0aa3201ba7f7e
#
_entry.id   bd9258ad5592b90582a0aa3201ba7f7e
#
_cell.length_a   1.000
_cell.length_b   1.000
_cell.length_c   1.000
_cell.angle_alpha   90.00
_cell.angle_beta   90.00
_cell.angle_gamma   90.00
#
_symmetry.space_group_name_H-M   'P 1'
#
loop_
_entity.id
_entity.type
_entity.pdbx_description
1 polymer ?
#
loop_
_entity_poly.entity_id
_entity_poly.type
_entity_poly.pdbx_seq_one_letter_code
_entity_poly.pdbx_strand_id
1 'polypeptide(L)'
;MNKITLLICALIVSISGLYAQAPTQASTQDSLLFEKNAHDYGTIVQGADGNCEFRFTNKGKSPLVLNNVHASCGCTIPEWPKEPIAPGKSSSIKVKYNTAIVGNFNKSITVNSNAVNNTVVLQIKGNVTPKQ
;
A
#
# COMPACT_ATOMS: atom_id res chain seq x y z
N MET A 1 -3.25 -84.17 13.52
CA MET A 1 -3.80 -83.50 14.62
C MET A 1 -3.12 -82.20 14.84
N ASN A 2 -3.81 -81.40 14.65
CA ASN A 2 -3.71 -80.12 15.31
C ASN A 2 -2.70 -79.24 14.90
N LYS A 3 -3.07 -78.44 14.60
CA LYS A 3 -3.49 -77.21 15.18
C LYS A 3 -2.74 -76.12 14.58
N ILE A 4 -3.36 -75.62 13.73
CA ILE A 4 -3.92 -74.42 14.18
C ILE A 4 -3.08 -73.60 14.97
N THR A 5 -2.55 -72.85 14.32
CA THR A 5 -2.36 -71.58 14.91
C THR A 5 -2.37 -70.62 13.87
N LEU A 6 -3.23 -70.15 13.64
CA LEU A 6 -3.65 -68.96 14.08
C LEU A 6 -2.72 -67.86 14.17
N LEU A 7 -2.56 -67.38 13.22
CA LEU A 7 -2.05 -66.32 13.27
C LEU A 7 -2.62 -65.19 13.01
N ILE A 8 -2.67 -64.57 13.67
CA ILE A 8 -2.95 -63.20 13.95
C ILE A 8 -2.44 -62.33 12.93
N CYS A 9 -3.31 -61.89 12.19
CA CYS A 9 -3.11 -60.75 11.41
C CYS A 9 -2.75 -59.59 12.24
N ALA A 10 -1.58 -59.24 12.14
CA ALA A 10 -1.18 -57.95 12.58
C ALA A 10 -1.84 -56.91 11.72
N LEU A 11 -2.79 -56.30 12.27
CA LEU A 11 -3.36 -55.11 11.71
C LEU A 11 -2.36 -54.02 11.76
N ILE A 12 -1.77 -53.79 10.65
CA ILE A 12 -1.04 -52.57 10.46
C ILE A 12 -2.06 -51.53 10.09
N VAL A 13 -2.49 -50.84 11.07
CA VAL A 13 -3.24 -49.63 10.85
C VAL A 13 -2.27 -48.61 10.33
N SER A 14 -2.23 -48.51 9.04
CA SER A 14 -1.60 -47.38 8.40
C SER A 14 -2.44 -46.17 8.72
N ILE A 15 -2.03 -45.48 9.71
CA ILE A 15 -2.54 -44.14 9.96
C ILE A 15 -1.90 -43.27 8.91
N SER A 16 -2.57 -43.15 7.81
CA SER A 16 -2.29 -42.13 6.88
C SER A 16 -2.63 -40.82 7.56
N GLY A 17 -1.65 -40.23 8.15
CA GLY A 17 -1.77 -38.90 8.68
C GLY A 17 -2.18 -37.99 7.55
N LEU A 18 -3.42 -37.59 7.57
CA LEU A 18 -3.87 -36.46 6.77
C LEU A 18 -3.18 -35.27 7.31
N TYR A 19 -2.09 -34.92 6.69
CA TYR A 19 -1.51 -33.63 6.90
C TYR A 19 -2.44 -32.66 6.19
N ALA A 20 -3.36 -32.15 6.95
CA ALA A 20 -4.09 -30.98 6.52
C ALA A 20 -3.05 -29.88 6.33
N GLN A 21 -2.69 -29.67 5.10
CA GLN A 21 -1.94 -28.49 4.76
C GLN A 21 -2.85 -27.33 5.08
N ALA A 22 -2.46 -26.59 6.09
CA ALA A 22 -3.07 -25.30 6.33
C ALA A 22 -3.03 -24.53 5.02
N PRO A 23 -4.14 -23.91 4.61
CA PRO A 23 -4.08 -23.07 3.45
C PRO A 23 -3.00 -22.04 3.72
N THR A 24 -1.98 -22.07 2.93
CA THR A 24 -1.07 -20.95 2.84
C THR A 24 -1.95 -19.81 2.42
N GLN A 25 -2.36 -19.02 3.38
CA GLN A 25 -2.90 -17.73 3.06
C GLN A 25 -1.79 -17.07 2.28
N ALA A 26 -1.98 -16.99 0.98
CA ALA A 26 -1.24 -16.02 0.21
C ALA A 26 -1.51 -14.72 0.94
N SER A 27 -0.54 -14.28 1.71
CA SER A 27 -0.57 -12.95 2.26
C SER A 27 -0.83 -12.06 1.06
N THR A 28 -1.97 -11.41 1.04
CA THR A 28 -2.25 -10.34 0.12
C THR A 28 -1.28 -9.25 0.51
N GLN A 29 -0.05 -9.43 0.06
CA GLN A 29 0.99 -8.48 0.30
C GLN A 29 0.67 -7.31 -0.59
N ASP A 30 0.30 -6.20 0.05
CA ASP A 30 0.10 -4.96 -0.65
C ASP A 30 1.31 -4.70 -1.54
N SER A 31 1.10 -4.62 -2.83
CA SER A 31 2.22 -4.44 -3.76
C SER A 31 2.67 -2.99 -3.85
N LEU A 32 1.86 -2.07 -3.36
CA LEU A 32 2.19 -0.64 -3.29
C LEU A 32 2.27 -0.22 -1.82
N LEU A 33 3.48 0.05 -1.35
CA LEU A 33 3.72 0.44 0.03
C LEU A 33 4.25 1.87 0.10
N PHE A 34 3.48 2.75 0.74
CA PHE A 34 3.93 4.10 1.06
C PHE A 34 4.64 4.14 2.41
N GLU A 35 5.69 4.93 2.52
CA GLU A 35 6.40 5.14 3.79
C GLU A 35 5.52 5.88 4.79
N LYS A 36 4.68 6.80 4.29
CA LYS A 36 3.65 7.51 5.06
C LYS A 36 2.46 7.80 4.17
N ASN A 37 1.28 7.85 4.77
CA ASN A 37 0.04 8.12 4.05
C ASN A 37 -0.51 9.52 4.32
N ALA A 38 0.15 10.29 5.18
CA ALA A 38 -0.27 11.63 5.54
C ALA A 38 0.92 12.56 5.70
N HIS A 39 0.72 13.82 5.35
CA HIS A 39 1.69 14.88 5.58
C HIS A 39 1.01 16.05 6.27
N ASP A 40 1.57 16.46 7.39
CA ASP A 40 1.10 17.62 8.14
C ASP A 40 2.09 18.77 7.95
N TYR A 41 1.63 19.84 7.29
CA TYR A 41 2.43 21.05 7.12
C TYR A 41 2.56 21.86 8.42
N GLY A 42 1.73 21.56 9.42
CA GLY A 42 1.63 22.38 10.60
C GLY A 42 1.04 23.76 10.28
N THR A 43 1.48 24.76 10.99
CA THR A 43 1.12 26.15 10.72
C THR A 43 2.19 26.79 9.85
N ILE A 44 1.79 27.25 8.66
CA ILE A 44 2.66 27.87 7.68
C ILE A 44 2.11 29.24 7.28
N VAL A 45 2.99 30.12 6.81
CA VAL A 45 2.62 31.47 6.37
C VAL A 45 2.17 31.44 4.91
N GLN A 46 1.19 32.23 4.57
CA GLN A 46 0.75 32.43 3.19
C GLN A 46 1.93 32.69 2.25
N GLY A 47 1.98 31.90 1.16
CA GLY A 47 3.08 31.96 0.20
C GLY A 47 4.28 31.06 0.55
N ALA A 48 4.23 30.32 1.67
CA ALA A 48 5.27 29.35 2.01
C ALA A 48 5.34 28.21 1.00
N ASP A 49 6.42 27.40 1.07
CA ASP A 49 6.56 26.23 0.21
C ASP A 49 5.48 25.19 0.53
N GLY A 50 4.66 24.90 -0.46
CA GLY A 50 3.59 23.90 -0.38
C GLY A 50 3.95 22.52 -0.93
N ASN A 51 5.23 22.27 -1.21
CA ASN A 51 5.66 20.98 -1.74
C ASN A 51 5.81 19.95 -0.63
N CYS A 52 5.38 18.72 -0.90
CA CYS A 52 5.70 17.57 -0.12
C CYS A 52 5.84 16.35 -1.03
N GLU A 53 6.34 15.26 -0.48
CA GLU A 53 6.64 14.05 -1.25
C GLU A 53 6.18 12.82 -0.47
N PHE A 54 5.52 11.91 -1.17
CA PHE A 54 5.14 10.61 -0.64
C PHE A 54 5.95 9.54 -1.36
N ARG A 55 6.91 8.96 -0.65
CA ARG A 55 7.71 7.88 -1.19
C ARG A 55 6.98 6.56 -1.08
N PHE A 56 7.12 5.74 -2.10
CA PHE A 56 6.54 4.40 -2.14
C PHE A 56 7.51 3.40 -2.74
N THR A 57 7.26 2.13 -2.45
CA THR A 57 8.04 1.01 -2.96
C THR A 57 7.08 -0.01 -3.58
N ASN A 58 7.48 -0.55 -4.73
CA ASN A 58 6.80 -1.70 -5.30
C ASN A 58 7.23 -2.97 -4.56
N LYS A 59 6.36 -3.48 -3.71
CA LYS A 59 6.56 -4.73 -2.95
C LYS A 59 6.03 -5.96 -3.68
N GLY A 60 5.42 -5.77 -4.84
CA GLY A 60 4.93 -6.86 -5.67
C GLY A 60 6.02 -7.52 -6.48
N LYS A 61 5.62 -8.48 -7.28
CA LYS A 61 6.51 -9.26 -8.15
C LYS A 61 6.46 -8.84 -9.61
N SER A 62 5.59 -7.90 -9.93
CA SER A 62 5.36 -7.39 -11.29
C SER A 62 5.61 -5.88 -11.32
N PRO A 63 5.87 -5.30 -12.51
CA PRO A 63 5.99 -3.86 -12.64
C PRO A 63 4.73 -3.13 -12.15
N LEU A 64 4.92 -2.10 -11.35
CA LEU A 64 3.86 -1.26 -10.81
C LEU A 64 3.63 -0.07 -11.72
N VAL A 65 2.38 0.13 -12.12
CA VAL A 65 1.96 1.28 -12.92
C VAL A 65 0.95 2.09 -12.12
N LEU A 66 1.22 3.37 -11.93
CA LEU A 66 0.25 4.31 -11.40
C LEU A 66 -0.64 4.79 -12.54
N ASN A 67 -1.90 4.38 -12.52
CA ASN A 67 -2.84 4.68 -13.60
C ASN A 67 -3.36 6.10 -13.53
N ASN A 68 -3.63 6.57 -12.33
CA ASN A 68 -4.15 7.91 -12.08
C ASN A 68 -3.85 8.33 -10.65
N VAL A 69 -3.57 9.62 -10.48
CA VAL A 69 -3.42 10.25 -9.17
C VAL A 69 -4.17 11.57 -9.23
N HIS A 70 -5.14 11.75 -8.36
CA HIS A 70 -5.94 12.97 -8.34
C HIS A 70 -6.22 13.45 -6.93
N ALA A 71 -6.30 14.75 -6.79
CA ALA A 71 -6.60 15.40 -5.52
C ALA A 71 -8.08 15.74 -5.41
N SER A 72 -8.55 15.90 -4.17
CA SER A 72 -9.93 16.27 -3.86
C SER A 72 -10.30 17.71 -4.24
N CYS A 73 -9.29 18.56 -4.53
CA CYS A 73 -9.54 19.91 -5.02
C CYS A 73 -8.44 20.34 -6.01
N GLY A 74 -8.74 21.38 -6.80
CA GLY A 74 -7.75 22.00 -7.70
C GLY A 74 -6.65 22.79 -6.99
N CYS A 75 -6.74 22.96 -5.68
CA CYS A 75 -5.72 23.61 -4.85
C CYS A 75 -4.51 22.72 -4.55
N THR A 76 -4.58 21.45 -4.92
CA THR A 76 -3.57 20.43 -4.69
C THR A 76 -3.23 19.78 -6.02
N ILE A 77 -1.96 19.84 -6.41
CA ILE A 77 -1.50 19.31 -7.69
C ILE A 77 -0.53 18.17 -7.43
N PRO A 78 -0.92 16.92 -7.69
CA PRO A 78 -0.03 15.79 -7.62
C PRO A 78 0.75 15.60 -8.93
N GLU A 79 2.00 15.16 -8.79
CA GLU A 79 2.85 14.76 -9.89
C GLU A 79 3.41 13.36 -9.59
N TRP A 80 3.31 12.45 -10.54
CA TRP A 80 3.68 11.05 -10.32
C TRP A 80 4.40 10.47 -11.52
N PRO A 81 5.21 9.40 -11.31
CA PRO A 81 5.90 8.75 -12.41
C PRO A 81 4.90 8.07 -13.36
N LYS A 82 5.09 8.28 -14.66
CA LYS A 82 4.29 7.65 -15.70
C LYS A 82 4.86 6.32 -16.16
N GLU A 83 6.11 6.07 -15.80
CA GLU A 83 6.83 4.86 -16.18
C GLU A 83 6.57 3.74 -15.16
N PRO A 84 6.57 2.46 -15.59
CA PRO A 84 6.46 1.35 -14.65
C PRO A 84 7.61 1.33 -13.65
N ILE A 85 7.28 1.02 -12.40
CA ILE A 85 8.26 0.85 -11.32
C ILE A 85 8.53 -0.64 -11.15
N ALA A 86 9.77 -1.05 -11.36
CA ALA A 86 10.17 -2.45 -11.26
C ALA A 86 9.99 -2.99 -9.83
N PRO A 87 9.78 -4.32 -9.68
CA PRO A 87 9.70 -4.94 -8.36
C PRO A 87 10.87 -4.59 -7.46
N GLY A 88 10.59 -4.22 -6.21
CA GLY A 88 11.61 -3.83 -5.23
C GLY A 88 12.13 -2.41 -5.38
N LYS A 89 11.74 -1.69 -6.41
CA LYS A 89 12.16 -0.31 -6.64
C LYS A 89 11.22 0.67 -5.97
N SER A 90 11.75 1.85 -5.69
CA SER A 90 11.03 2.94 -5.05
C SER A 90 10.90 4.13 -5.99
N SER A 91 9.88 4.91 -5.78
CA SER A 91 9.65 6.17 -6.45
C SER A 91 8.86 7.09 -5.53
N SER A 92 8.37 8.21 -6.02
CA SER A 92 7.61 9.13 -5.20
C SER A 92 6.52 9.86 -5.98
N ILE A 93 5.51 10.28 -5.24
CA ILE A 93 4.50 11.22 -5.70
C ILE A 93 4.81 12.56 -5.06
N LYS A 94 5.02 13.56 -5.89
CA LYS A 94 5.22 14.95 -5.44
C LYS A 94 3.88 15.64 -5.41
N VAL A 95 3.60 16.35 -4.33
CA VAL A 95 2.33 17.05 -4.15
C VAL A 95 2.63 18.50 -3.82
N LYS A 96 1.93 19.40 -4.49
CA LYS A 96 2.03 20.83 -4.23
C LYS A 96 0.68 21.38 -3.80
N TYR A 97 0.63 21.94 -2.61
CA TYR A 97 -0.53 22.64 -2.10
C TYR A 97 -0.42 24.14 -2.37
N ASN A 98 -1.54 24.78 -2.74
CA ASN A 98 -1.58 26.22 -2.97
C ASN A 98 -1.65 26.97 -1.64
N THR A 99 -0.50 27.41 -1.15
CA THR A 99 -0.37 28.12 0.12
C THR A 99 -0.82 29.59 0.05
N ALA A 100 -1.27 30.06 -1.10
CA ALA A 100 -1.93 31.38 -1.20
C ALA A 100 -3.31 31.34 -0.51
N ILE A 101 -3.90 30.20 -0.30
CA ILE A 101 -5.19 30.03 0.34
C ILE A 101 -5.01 30.00 1.86
N VAL A 102 -5.51 31.02 2.53
CA VAL A 102 -5.46 31.14 3.99
C VAL A 102 -6.51 30.27 4.64
N GLY A 103 -6.17 29.63 5.76
CA GLY A 103 -7.05 28.81 6.58
C GLY A 103 -6.58 27.38 6.77
N ASN A 104 -7.35 26.64 7.53
CA ASN A 104 -7.12 25.22 7.72
C ASN A 104 -7.45 24.44 6.45
N PHE A 105 -6.67 23.44 6.15
CA PHE A 105 -6.95 22.53 5.04
C PHE A 105 -6.70 21.08 5.42
N ASN A 106 -7.48 20.21 4.81
CA ASN A 106 -7.32 18.76 4.85
C ASN A 106 -7.78 18.24 3.49
N LYS A 107 -6.84 17.79 2.69
CA LYS A 107 -7.09 17.34 1.32
C LYS A 107 -6.64 15.91 1.14
N SER A 108 -7.35 15.17 0.31
CA SER A 108 -7.01 13.81 -0.04
C SER A 108 -6.45 13.72 -1.46
N ILE A 109 -5.51 12.81 -1.65
CA ILE A 109 -4.98 12.44 -2.95
C ILE A 109 -5.25 10.96 -3.14
N THR A 110 -6.01 10.61 -4.16
CA THR A 110 -6.34 9.23 -4.49
C THR A 110 -5.36 8.71 -5.52
N VAL A 111 -4.71 7.61 -5.20
CA VAL A 111 -3.72 6.94 -6.06
C VAL A 111 -4.32 5.64 -6.56
N ASN A 112 -4.47 5.51 -7.87
CA ASN A 112 -4.93 4.30 -8.53
C ASN A 112 -3.76 3.64 -9.28
N SER A 113 -3.65 2.33 -9.11
CA SER A 113 -2.56 1.55 -9.71
C SER A 113 -3.03 0.14 -10.08
N ASN A 114 -2.14 -0.61 -10.72
CA ASN A 114 -2.34 -2.03 -10.99
C ASN A 114 -1.95 -2.95 -9.82
N ALA A 115 -1.65 -2.38 -8.65
CA ALA A 115 -1.32 -3.14 -7.45
C ALA A 115 -2.53 -3.92 -6.93
N VAL A 116 -2.29 -4.90 -6.04
CA VAL A 116 -3.35 -5.60 -5.33
C VAL A 116 -4.17 -4.60 -4.51
N ASN A 117 -3.50 -3.71 -3.79
CA ASN A 117 -4.10 -2.53 -3.16
C ASN A 117 -4.22 -1.40 -4.19
N ASN A 118 -5.11 -1.56 -5.14
CA ASN A 118 -5.21 -0.73 -6.34
C ASN A 118 -5.67 0.72 -6.10
N THR A 119 -6.17 1.02 -4.92
CA THR A 119 -6.57 2.38 -4.53
C THR A 119 -6.00 2.70 -3.16
N VAL A 120 -5.16 3.72 -3.09
CA VAL A 120 -4.59 4.24 -1.86
C VAL A 120 -4.93 5.72 -1.74
N VAL A 121 -5.35 6.15 -0.56
CA VAL A 121 -5.65 7.55 -0.29
C VAL A 121 -4.58 8.13 0.61
N LEU A 122 -3.96 9.21 0.13
CA LEU A 122 -3.00 10.01 0.87
C LEU A 122 -3.69 11.27 1.38
N GLN A 123 -3.20 11.82 2.47
CA GLN A 123 -3.76 13.04 3.04
C GLN A 123 -2.70 14.10 3.28
N ILE A 124 -3.06 15.34 3.02
CA ILE A 124 -2.29 16.51 3.43
C ILE A 124 -3.18 17.40 4.29
N LYS A 125 -2.60 17.99 5.31
CA LYS A 125 -3.29 18.93 6.19
C LYS A 125 -2.35 20.01 6.70
N GLY A 126 -2.92 21.08 7.15
CA GLY A 126 -2.18 22.17 7.73
C GLY A 126 -3.07 23.39 7.95
N ASN A 127 -2.44 24.46 8.38
CA ASN A 127 -3.07 25.76 8.55
C ASN A 127 -2.19 26.85 7.93
N VAL A 128 -2.75 27.59 7.00
CA VAL A 128 -2.08 28.73 6.38
C VAL A 128 -2.53 30.01 7.06
N THR A 129 -1.59 30.72 7.66
CA THR A 129 -1.85 32.01 8.28
C THR A 129 -1.57 33.15 7.31
N PRO A 130 -2.27 34.29 7.43
CA PRO A 130 -2.01 35.43 6.58
C PRO A 130 -0.58 35.93 6.70
N LYS A 131 -0.03 36.40 5.60
CA LYS A 131 1.25 37.10 5.58
C LYS A 131 1.02 38.51 6.12
N GLN A 132 1.81 38.86 7.11
CA GLN A 132 1.81 40.23 7.66
C GLN A 132 2.60 41.17 6.76
#